data_26065ec79d2f5fa6d208dc7f7d57cb15
#
_entry.id   26065ec79d2f5fa6d208dc7f7d57cb15
#
_cell.length_a   1.000
_cell.length_b   1.000
_cell.length_c   1.000
_cell.angle_alpha   90.00
_cell.angle_beta   90.00
_cell.angle_gamma   90.00
#
_symmetry.space_group_name_H-M   'P 1'
#
loop_
_entity.id
_entity.type
_entity.pdbx_description
1 polymer ?
#
loop_
_entity_poly.entity_id
_entity_poly.type
_entity_poly.pdbx_seq_one_letter_code
_entity_poly.pdbx_strand_id
1 'polypeptide(L)'
;IEEKRRRAVDKPEEDAKDDVSFRAWFFHTLGEVEAVFGIWVIALAGAVVWCQGIAPGNGFLHGIGEVQHYLGHDVTYTEPLFVIVIMAIAATRPVIRLSEACVNRVACLFGGTPAAWWFSTLTLTPLLGSFITEPAAMTIAALLLAKRFYSLKPSSTFAYATIGLLFVNVSVGGTLTHFAAPPVLMVAERWDWAMGFMI
;
A
#
# COMPACT_ATOMS: atom_id res chain seq x y z
N ILE A 1 -24.09 31.77 29.61
CA ILE A 1 -23.88 31.07 28.31
C ILE A 1 -22.42 31.23 27.85
N GLU A 2 -21.82 32.41 28.09
CA GLU A 2 -20.44 32.72 27.69
C GLU A 2 -19.38 32.00 28.52
N GLU A 3 -19.65 31.81 29.82
CA GLU A 3 -18.79 31.10 30.75
C GLU A 3 -18.73 29.59 30.44
N LYS A 4 -19.82 29.02 29.95
CA LYS A 4 -19.86 27.63 29.44
C LYS A 4 -19.06 27.44 28.15
N ARG A 5 -18.96 28.49 27.32
CA ARG A 5 -18.18 28.51 26.10
C ARG A 5 -16.68 28.63 26.37
N ARG A 6 -16.28 29.41 27.37
CA ARG A 6 -14.88 29.53 27.82
C ARG A 6 -14.34 28.23 28.42
N ARG A 7 -15.16 27.49 29.19
CA ARG A 7 -14.78 26.19 29.77
C ARG A 7 -14.66 25.07 28.72
N ALA A 8 -15.26 25.23 27.53
CA ALA A 8 -15.11 24.27 26.41
C ALA A 8 -13.87 24.49 25.57
N VAL A 9 -13.25 25.68 25.65
CA VAL A 9 -12.03 26.05 24.90
C VAL A 9 -10.75 25.74 25.70
N ASP A 10 -10.87 25.62 27.04
CA ASP A 10 -9.74 25.46 27.94
C ASP A 10 -9.60 24.03 28.50
N LYS A 11 -10.16 23.03 27.82
CA LYS A 11 -9.76 21.65 28.06
C LYS A 11 -8.45 21.40 27.36
N PRO A 12 -7.38 21.08 28.11
CA PRO A 12 -6.13 20.67 27.48
C PRO A 12 -6.39 19.44 26.61
N GLU A 13 -5.80 19.42 25.41
CA GLU A 13 -5.79 18.27 24.48
C GLU A 13 -5.05 17.04 25.08
N GLU A 14 -4.73 17.08 26.36
CA GLU A 14 -3.95 16.05 27.07
C GLU A 14 -4.80 14.87 27.56
N ASP A 15 -6.13 15.00 27.64
CA ASP A 15 -7.04 13.91 28.09
C ASP A 15 -7.67 13.10 26.94
N ALA A 16 -7.26 13.32 25.69
CA ALA A 16 -7.61 12.47 24.55
C ALA A 16 -6.60 11.31 24.37
N LYS A 17 -5.72 11.08 25.32
CA LYS A 17 -4.88 9.89 25.37
C LYS A 17 -5.66 8.72 25.96
N ASP A 18 -5.87 7.73 25.07
CA ASP A 18 -5.78 6.32 25.37
C ASP A 18 -6.95 5.64 26.10
N ASP A 19 -8.11 5.65 25.48
CA ASP A 19 -8.88 4.40 25.39
C ASP A 19 -9.03 4.00 23.93
N VAL A 20 -7.91 3.76 23.26
CA VAL A 20 -7.90 2.97 22.02
C VAL A 20 -8.28 1.57 22.49
N SER A 21 -9.58 1.28 22.49
CA SER A 21 -10.09 -0.04 22.83
C SER A 21 -9.25 -1.07 22.06
N PHE A 22 -8.75 -2.11 22.75
CA PHE A 22 -8.01 -3.23 22.12
C PHE A 22 -8.69 -3.67 20.82
N ARG A 23 -10.01 -3.58 20.74
CA ARG A 23 -10.80 -3.86 19.53
C ARG A 23 -10.48 -2.87 18.40
N ALA A 24 -10.40 -1.58 18.68
CA ALA A 24 -10.07 -0.58 17.64
C ALA A 24 -8.64 -0.75 17.15
N TRP A 25 -7.69 -0.98 18.05
CA TRP A 25 -6.31 -1.31 17.69
C TRP A 25 -6.23 -2.58 16.86
N PHE A 26 -6.93 -3.66 17.27
CA PHE A 26 -6.96 -4.93 16.55
C PHE A 26 -7.55 -4.79 15.15
N PHE A 27 -8.69 -4.09 14.99
CA PHE A 27 -9.28 -3.84 13.68
C PHE A 27 -8.43 -2.90 12.82
N HIS A 28 -7.74 -1.93 13.42
CA HIS A 28 -6.79 -1.09 12.70
C HIS A 28 -5.61 -1.92 12.16
N THR A 29 -5.04 -2.77 13.00
CA THR A 29 -3.95 -3.68 12.61
C THR A 29 -4.39 -4.68 11.54
N LEU A 30 -5.59 -5.25 11.65
CA LEU A 30 -6.15 -6.12 10.60
C LEU A 30 -6.46 -5.38 9.29
N GLY A 31 -6.56 -4.05 9.32
CA GLY A 31 -6.68 -3.22 8.14
C GLY A 31 -5.34 -3.03 7.40
N GLU A 32 -4.23 -3.36 8.03
CA GLU A 32 -2.91 -3.33 7.41
C GLU A 32 -2.65 -4.63 6.68
N VAL A 33 -2.38 -4.55 5.39
CA VAL A 33 -2.17 -5.71 4.51
C VAL A 33 -1.01 -6.58 5.01
N GLU A 34 0.04 -5.94 5.50
CA GLU A 34 1.23 -6.60 6.04
C GLU A 34 0.91 -7.47 7.27
N ALA A 35 0.03 -7.00 8.15
CA ALA A 35 -0.41 -7.76 9.32
C ALA A 35 -1.21 -8.99 8.91
N VAL A 36 -2.07 -8.88 7.89
CA VAL A 36 -2.84 -10.02 7.35
C VAL A 36 -1.91 -11.07 6.76
N PHE A 37 -0.91 -10.67 5.97
CA PHE A 37 0.08 -11.60 5.43
C PHE A 37 0.90 -12.24 6.55
N GLY A 38 1.28 -11.50 7.59
CA GLY A 38 1.98 -12.04 8.77
C GLY A 38 1.18 -13.16 9.47
N ILE A 39 -0.14 -13.01 9.60
CA ILE A 39 -1.02 -14.04 10.16
C ILE A 39 -0.99 -15.32 9.30
N TRP A 40 -1.01 -15.18 7.97
CA TRP A 40 -0.94 -16.32 7.06
C TRP A 40 0.41 -17.03 7.10
N VAL A 41 1.51 -16.33 7.36
CA VAL A 41 2.83 -16.97 7.59
C VAL A 41 2.79 -17.85 8.83
N ILE A 42 2.14 -17.42 9.92
CA ILE A 42 1.97 -18.24 11.11
C ILE A 42 1.12 -19.47 10.80
N ALA A 43 0.03 -19.32 10.05
CA ALA A 43 -0.80 -20.44 9.63
C ALA A 43 -0.03 -21.44 8.77
N LEU A 44 0.79 -20.95 7.84
CA LEU A 44 1.68 -21.78 7.02
C LEU A 44 2.68 -22.55 7.87
N ALA A 45 3.36 -21.87 8.79
CA ALA A 45 4.31 -22.51 9.71
C ALA A 45 3.63 -23.61 10.54
N GLY A 46 2.41 -23.35 11.04
CA GLY A 46 1.60 -24.35 11.73
C GLY A 46 1.26 -25.56 10.86
N ALA A 47 0.91 -25.32 9.59
CA ALA A 47 0.63 -26.39 8.64
C ALA A 47 1.87 -27.24 8.34
N VAL A 48 3.04 -26.64 8.19
CA VAL A 48 4.32 -27.35 7.98
C VAL A 48 4.65 -28.22 9.21
N VAL A 49 4.54 -27.65 10.42
CA VAL A 49 4.74 -28.43 11.66
C VAL A 49 3.81 -29.63 11.75
N TRP A 50 2.54 -29.42 11.39
CA TRP A 50 1.56 -30.51 11.38
C TRP A 50 1.91 -31.60 10.36
N CYS A 51 2.12 -31.20 9.10
CA CYS A 51 2.31 -32.13 7.99
C CYS A 51 3.66 -32.85 8.02
N GLN A 52 4.72 -32.23 8.49
CA GLN A 52 6.07 -32.80 8.49
C GLN A 52 6.50 -33.37 9.86
N GLY A 53 5.94 -32.82 10.94
CA GLY A 53 6.28 -33.24 12.29
C GLY A 53 5.26 -34.19 12.90
N ILE A 54 4.03 -33.75 13.07
CA ILE A 54 3.02 -34.43 13.88
C ILE A 54 2.35 -35.56 13.10
N ALA A 55 1.87 -35.32 11.89
CA ALA A 55 1.14 -36.33 11.12
C ALA A 55 1.98 -37.55 10.75
N PRO A 56 3.27 -37.43 10.36
CA PRO A 56 4.15 -38.59 10.16
C PRO A 56 4.66 -39.24 11.44
N GLY A 57 4.41 -38.66 12.61
CA GLY A 57 4.92 -39.17 13.89
C GLY A 57 6.37 -38.82 14.20
N ASN A 58 6.99 -37.90 13.41
CA ASN A 58 8.38 -37.47 13.59
C ASN A 58 8.59 -36.57 14.81
N GLY A 59 7.51 -36.05 15.38
CA GLY A 59 7.51 -35.20 16.55
C GLY A 59 7.49 -33.69 16.25
N PHE A 60 7.00 -32.91 17.21
CA PHE A 60 6.84 -31.48 17.10
C PHE A 60 8.15 -30.72 16.81
N LEU A 61 9.24 -31.11 17.45
CA LEU A 61 10.55 -30.48 17.27
C LEU A 61 11.10 -30.68 15.85
N HIS A 62 10.83 -31.82 15.23
CA HIS A 62 11.18 -32.06 13.84
C HIS A 62 10.42 -31.14 12.93
N GLY A 63 9.11 -30.97 13.15
CA GLY A 63 8.30 -30.02 12.39
C GLY A 63 8.79 -28.55 12.50
N ILE A 64 9.26 -28.14 13.68
CA ILE A 64 9.89 -26.80 13.84
C ILE A 64 11.20 -26.72 13.03
N GLY A 65 12.01 -27.75 13.03
CA GLY A 65 13.23 -27.85 12.24
C GLY A 65 12.95 -27.66 10.74
N GLU A 66 11.89 -28.27 10.23
CA GLU A 66 11.45 -28.14 8.83
C GLU A 66 11.00 -26.71 8.51
N VAL A 67 10.28 -26.04 9.43
CA VAL A 67 9.93 -24.62 9.27
C VAL A 67 11.18 -23.74 9.20
N GLN A 68 12.16 -23.99 10.08
CA GLN A 68 13.42 -23.25 10.07
C GLN A 68 14.22 -23.49 8.79
N HIS A 69 14.26 -24.73 8.31
CA HIS A 69 14.90 -25.07 7.04
C HIS A 69 14.22 -24.36 5.88
N TYR A 70 12.91 -24.44 5.78
CA TYR A 70 12.12 -23.76 4.74
C TYR A 70 12.36 -22.26 4.73
N LEU A 71 12.25 -21.60 5.88
CA LEU A 71 12.47 -20.16 5.98
C LEU A 71 13.93 -19.76 5.71
N GLY A 72 14.89 -20.59 6.04
CA GLY A 72 16.32 -20.27 5.89
C GLY A 72 16.92 -20.59 4.51
N HIS A 73 16.36 -21.55 3.78
CA HIS A 73 16.98 -22.09 2.56
C HIS A 73 16.06 -22.06 1.33
N ASP A 74 14.76 -22.26 1.52
CA ASP A 74 13.83 -22.37 0.40
C ASP A 74 13.16 -21.03 0.05
N VAL A 75 13.05 -20.10 1.03
CA VAL A 75 12.46 -18.79 0.82
C VAL A 75 13.52 -17.81 0.28
N THR A 76 13.25 -17.23 -0.87
CA THR A 76 14.09 -16.18 -1.47
C THR A 76 13.71 -14.82 -0.89
N TYR A 77 14.62 -14.18 -0.16
CA TYR A 77 14.40 -12.85 0.45
C TYR A 77 14.86 -11.70 -0.42
N THR A 78 15.49 -11.97 -1.56
CA THR A 78 16.03 -10.93 -2.46
C THR A 78 14.94 -9.98 -2.93
N GLU A 79 13.79 -10.50 -3.32
CA GLU A 79 12.65 -9.72 -3.81
C GLU A 79 12.00 -8.85 -2.73
N PRO A 80 11.62 -9.39 -1.56
CA PRO A 80 11.09 -8.57 -0.47
C PRO A 80 12.06 -7.46 -0.04
N LEU A 81 13.36 -7.73 0.04
CA LEU A 81 14.37 -6.73 0.38
C LEU A 81 14.47 -5.65 -0.72
N PHE A 82 14.45 -6.04 -1.99
CA PHE A 82 14.43 -5.12 -3.11
C PHE A 82 13.20 -4.20 -3.05
N VAL A 83 12.02 -4.76 -2.81
CA VAL A 83 10.78 -3.99 -2.68
C VAL A 83 10.86 -2.99 -1.52
N ILE A 84 11.37 -3.40 -0.36
CA ILE A 84 11.57 -2.50 0.81
C ILE A 84 12.48 -1.32 0.44
N VAL A 85 13.59 -1.58 -0.25
CA VAL A 85 14.54 -0.53 -0.67
C VAL A 85 13.87 0.43 -1.66
N ILE A 86 13.16 -0.10 -2.65
CA ILE A 86 12.43 0.71 -3.64
C ILE A 86 11.35 1.55 -2.95
N MET A 87 10.57 0.98 -2.02
CA MET A 87 9.58 1.72 -1.25
C MET A 87 10.19 2.84 -0.42
N ALA A 88 11.32 2.58 0.24
CA ALA A 88 12.05 3.59 1.00
C ALA A 88 12.52 4.76 0.12
N ILE A 89 13.02 4.48 -1.08
CA ILE A 89 13.42 5.49 -2.06
C ILE A 89 12.20 6.26 -2.57
N ALA A 90 11.13 5.55 -2.95
CA ALA A 90 9.90 6.15 -3.47
C ALA A 90 9.20 7.07 -2.46
N ALA A 91 9.30 6.77 -1.17
CA ALA A 91 8.76 7.59 -0.08
C ALA A 91 9.58 8.88 0.17
N THR A 92 10.70 9.08 -0.51
CA THR A 92 11.52 10.27 -0.33
C THR A 92 10.86 11.54 -0.88
N ARG A 93 11.07 12.66 -0.21
CA ARG A 93 10.53 13.96 -0.63
C ARG A 93 10.85 14.36 -2.09
N PRO A 94 12.05 14.11 -2.64
CA PRO A 94 12.34 14.40 -4.04
C PRO A 94 11.45 13.66 -5.01
N VAL A 95 11.20 12.36 -4.80
CA VAL A 95 10.37 11.53 -5.68
C VAL A 95 8.91 11.99 -5.63
N ILE A 96 8.38 12.25 -4.42
CA ILE A 96 7.02 12.78 -4.24
C ILE A 96 6.87 14.12 -4.96
N ARG A 97 7.81 15.06 -4.77
CA ARG A 97 7.77 16.37 -5.43
C ARG A 97 7.89 16.28 -6.96
N LEU A 98 8.70 15.35 -7.46
CA LEU A 98 8.81 15.12 -8.89
C LEU A 98 7.48 14.63 -9.46
N SER A 99 6.86 13.65 -8.82
CA SER A 99 5.55 13.11 -9.21
C SER A 99 4.46 14.20 -9.17
N GLU A 100 4.41 15.00 -8.10
CA GLU A 100 3.51 16.15 -8.00
C GLU A 100 3.76 17.18 -9.14
N ALA A 101 5.02 17.46 -9.46
CA ALA A 101 5.38 18.39 -10.53
C ALA A 101 4.97 17.86 -11.91
N CYS A 102 5.13 16.56 -12.17
CA CYS A 102 4.69 15.93 -13.40
C CYS A 102 3.17 16.02 -13.57
N VAL A 103 2.40 15.63 -12.54
CA VAL A 103 0.94 15.74 -12.55
C VAL A 103 0.51 17.19 -12.75
N ASN A 104 1.16 18.15 -12.07
CA ASN A 104 0.86 19.57 -12.19
C ASN A 104 1.07 20.08 -13.63
N ARG A 105 2.19 19.73 -14.25
CA ARG A 105 2.48 20.13 -15.64
C ARG A 105 1.45 19.59 -16.62
N VAL A 106 1.10 18.30 -16.49
CA VAL A 106 0.10 17.67 -17.35
C VAL A 106 -1.28 18.30 -17.14
N ALA A 107 -1.70 18.53 -15.89
CA ALA A 107 -2.95 19.21 -15.60
C ALA A 107 -3.00 20.64 -16.17
N CYS A 108 -1.89 21.38 -16.12
CA CYS A 108 -1.79 22.71 -16.72
C CYS A 108 -1.90 22.67 -18.26
N LEU A 109 -1.32 21.67 -18.92
CA LEU A 109 -1.49 21.47 -20.37
C LEU A 109 -2.96 21.25 -20.77
N PHE A 110 -3.75 20.62 -19.91
CA PHE A 110 -5.21 20.44 -20.07
C PHE A 110 -6.04 21.63 -19.54
N GLY A 111 -5.43 22.80 -19.36
CA GLY A 111 -6.13 24.03 -18.96
C GLY A 111 -6.25 24.26 -17.46
N GLY A 112 -5.62 23.45 -16.60
CA GLY A 112 -5.52 23.65 -15.15
C GLY A 112 -6.85 23.62 -14.38
N THR A 113 -7.93 23.13 -15.01
CA THR A 113 -9.25 23.02 -14.39
C THR A 113 -9.28 21.90 -13.35
N PRO A 114 -10.23 21.90 -12.37
CA PRO A 114 -10.40 20.79 -11.43
C PRO A 114 -10.58 19.43 -12.13
N ALA A 115 -11.27 19.41 -13.27
CA ALA A 115 -11.44 18.19 -14.09
C ALA A 115 -10.11 17.75 -14.71
N ALA A 116 -9.29 18.68 -15.21
CA ALA A 116 -7.95 18.37 -15.72
C ALA A 116 -7.04 17.80 -14.63
N TRP A 117 -7.12 18.35 -13.42
CA TRP A 117 -6.39 17.80 -12.27
C TRP A 117 -6.85 16.41 -11.87
N TRP A 118 -8.16 16.19 -11.80
CA TRP A 118 -8.74 14.89 -11.52
C TRP A 118 -8.29 13.85 -12.55
N PHE A 119 -8.42 14.16 -13.82
CA PHE A 119 -8.01 13.29 -14.93
C PHE A 119 -6.50 13.01 -14.90
N SER A 120 -5.67 14.05 -14.80
CA SER A 120 -4.21 13.88 -14.77
C SER A 120 -3.72 13.08 -13.58
N THR A 121 -4.34 13.25 -12.41
CA THR A 121 -3.99 12.47 -11.23
C THR A 121 -4.34 11.01 -11.43
N LEU A 122 -5.53 10.69 -11.92
CA LEU A 122 -6.00 9.32 -12.11
C LEU A 122 -5.35 8.58 -13.27
N THR A 123 -4.71 9.28 -14.21
CA THR A 123 -4.00 8.65 -15.34
C THR A 123 -2.49 8.61 -15.12
N LEU A 124 -1.89 9.74 -14.80
CA LEU A 124 -0.43 9.84 -14.72
C LEU A 124 0.14 9.19 -13.46
N THR A 125 -0.52 9.35 -12.29
CA THR A 125 0.00 8.77 -11.05
C THR A 125 0.03 7.24 -11.08
N PRO A 126 -0.99 6.53 -11.59
CA PRO A 126 -0.91 5.09 -11.84
C PRO A 126 0.26 4.68 -12.74
N LEU A 127 0.49 5.39 -13.83
CA LEU A 127 1.63 5.11 -14.72
C LEU A 127 2.98 5.32 -14.03
N LEU A 128 3.08 6.37 -13.20
CA LEU A 128 4.25 6.56 -12.34
C LEU A 128 4.45 5.42 -11.34
N GLY A 129 3.37 4.74 -10.94
CA GLY A 129 3.41 3.56 -10.10
C GLY A 129 4.33 2.46 -10.62
N SER A 130 4.41 2.30 -11.94
CA SER A 130 5.35 1.37 -12.57
C SER A 130 6.82 1.70 -12.34
N PHE A 131 7.14 2.92 -11.92
CA PHE A 131 8.52 3.37 -11.66
C PHE A 131 8.82 3.56 -10.18
N ILE A 132 7.81 3.93 -9.38
CA ILE A 132 7.97 4.27 -7.97
C ILE A 132 7.35 3.25 -7.01
N THR A 133 6.65 2.27 -7.49
CA THR A 133 5.82 1.26 -6.84
C THR A 133 4.35 1.65 -6.66
N GLU A 134 3.50 0.63 -6.66
CA GLU A 134 2.04 0.77 -6.52
C GLU A 134 1.62 1.48 -5.22
N PRO A 135 2.12 1.12 -4.01
CA PRO A 135 1.74 1.81 -2.78
C PRO A 135 2.15 3.28 -2.74
N ALA A 136 3.31 3.62 -3.29
CA ALA A 136 3.77 5.00 -3.36
C ALA A 136 2.89 5.84 -4.30
N ALA A 137 2.54 5.30 -5.48
CA ALA A 137 1.63 5.95 -6.42
C ALA A 137 0.25 6.17 -5.80
N MET A 138 -0.29 5.16 -5.10
CA MET A 138 -1.56 5.26 -4.39
C MET A 138 -1.56 6.41 -3.38
N THR A 139 -0.51 6.49 -2.56
CA THR A 139 -0.36 7.54 -1.55
C THR A 139 -0.30 8.93 -2.17
N ILE A 140 0.51 9.10 -3.22
CA ILE A 140 0.64 10.38 -3.93
C ILE A 140 -0.70 10.79 -4.55
N ALA A 141 -1.37 9.88 -5.25
CA ALA A 141 -2.67 10.14 -5.88
C ALA A 141 -3.73 10.50 -4.83
N ALA A 142 -3.80 9.76 -3.72
CA ALA A 142 -4.73 10.04 -2.64
C ALA A 142 -4.53 11.43 -2.04
N LEU A 143 -3.26 11.83 -1.78
CA LEU A 143 -2.93 13.16 -1.27
C LEU A 143 -3.29 14.28 -2.26
N LEU A 144 -3.03 14.08 -3.56
CA LEU A 144 -3.38 15.05 -4.60
C LEU A 144 -4.89 15.20 -4.75
N LEU A 145 -5.62 14.08 -4.77
CA LEU A 145 -7.08 14.10 -4.81
C LEU A 145 -7.68 14.74 -3.55
N ALA A 146 -7.14 14.46 -2.37
CA ALA A 146 -7.58 15.08 -1.13
C ALA A 146 -7.47 16.60 -1.19
N LYS A 147 -6.34 17.12 -1.65
CA LYS A 147 -6.08 18.58 -1.74
C LYS A 147 -6.87 19.29 -2.84
N ARG A 148 -7.06 18.66 -4.00
CA ARG A 148 -7.56 19.33 -5.22
C ARG A 148 -9.00 18.96 -5.58
N PHE A 149 -9.42 17.74 -5.29
CA PHE A 149 -10.73 17.21 -5.66
C PHE A 149 -11.69 17.14 -4.47
N TYR A 150 -11.29 16.51 -3.37
CA TYR A 150 -12.18 16.35 -2.22
C TYR A 150 -12.43 17.66 -1.46
N SER A 151 -11.51 18.63 -1.55
CA SER A 151 -11.73 19.99 -1.04
C SER A 151 -12.92 20.70 -1.70
N LEU A 152 -13.31 20.31 -2.91
CA LEU A 152 -14.47 20.84 -3.64
C LEU A 152 -15.79 20.21 -3.19
N LYS A 153 -15.75 19.26 -2.22
CA LYS A 153 -16.92 18.54 -1.68
C LYS A 153 -17.81 17.92 -2.78
N PRO A 154 -17.26 17.02 -3.62
CA PRO A 154 -18.05 16.33 -4.63
C PRO A 154 -19.19 15.52 -4.00
N SER A 155 -20.19 15.12 -4.79
CA SER A 155 -21.23 14.22 -4.31
C SER A 155 -20.63 12.90 -3.81
N SER A 156 -21.26 12.27 -2.80
CA SER A 156 -20.76 11.02 -2.21
C SER A 156 -20.54 9.93 -3.27
N THR A 157 -21.49 9.79 -4.20
CA THR A 157 -21.37 8.82 -5.30
C THR A 157 -20.15 9.06 -6.15
N PHE A 158 -19.87 10.32 -6.53
CA PHE A 158 -18.71 10.67 -7.35
C PHE A 158 -17.39 10.54 -6.57
N ALA A 159 -17.40 10.82 -5.26
CA ALA A 159 -16.26 10.63 -4.38
C ALA A 159 -15.87 9.15 -4.29
N TYR A 160 -16.83 8.26 -4.03
CA TYR A 160 -16.58 6.81 -3.96
C TYR A 160 -16.20 6.21 -5.32
N ALA A 161 -16.84 6.65 -6.41
CA ALA A 161 -16.45 6.25 -7.75
C ALA A 161 -15.01 6.65 -8.08
N THR A 162 -14.57 7.84 -7.65
CA THR A 162 -13.18 8.29 -7.83
C THR A 162 -12.19 7.42 -7.06
N ILE A 163 -12.52 7.02 -5.81
CA ILE A 163 -11.69 6.08 -5.04
C ILE A 163 -11.63 4.73 -5.75
N GLY A 164 -12.76 4.17 -6.16
CA GLY A 164 -12.79 2.89 -6.88
C GLY A 164 -11.97 2.94 -8.17
N LEU A 165 -12.09 4.04 -8.94
CA LEU A 165 -11.31 4.24 -10.15
C LEU A 165 -9.81 4.38 -9.85
N LEU A 166 -9.44 5.05 -8.77
CA LEU A 166 -8.05 5.15 -8.34
C LEU A 166 -7.45 3.77 -8.06
N PHE A 167 -8.15 2.92 -7.30
CA PHE A 167 -7.69 1.56 -7.00
C PHE A 167 -7.46 0.76 -8.28
N VAL A 168 -8.43 0.73 -9.18
CA VAL A 168 -8.31 0.00 -10.44
C VAL A 168 -7.16 0.53 -11.29
N ASN A 169 -7.06 1.85 -11.44
CA ASN A 169 -6.03 2.46 -12.28
C ASN A 169 -4.61 2.23 -11.73
N VAL A 170 -4.43 2.31 -10.40
CA VAL A 170 -3.12 2.08 -9.78
C VAL A 170 -2.71 0.62 -9.92
N SER A 171 -3.63 -0.32 -9.69
CA SER A 171 -3.34 -1.75 -9.86
C SER A 171 -2.99 -2.12 -11.30
N VAL A 172 -3.67 -1.53 -12.29
CA VAL A 172 -3.37 -1.77 -13.71
C VAL A 172 -2.13 -0.99 -14.15
N GLY A 173 -2.03 0.29 -13.77
CA GLY A 173 -0.94 1.17 -14.18
C GLY A 173 0.43 0.77 -13.61
N GLY A 174 0.44 0.06 -12.47
CA GLY A 174 1.66 -0.46 -11.85
C GLY A 174 2.27 -1.69 -12.53
N THR A 175 1.64 -2.23 -13.59
CA THR A 175 2.06 -3.50 -14.22
C THR A 175 3.07 -3.35 -15.36
N LEU A 176 3.46 -2.13 -15.75
CA LEU A 176 4.41 -1.91 -16.86
C LEU A 176 5.84 -2.36 -16.55
N THR A 177 6.19 -2.51 -15.29
CA THR A 177 7.50 -3.03 -14.87
C THR A 177 7.32 -4.19 -13.90
N HIS A 178 8.20 -5.18 -13.98
CA HIS A 178 8.09 -6.37 -13.13
C HIS A 178 8.38 -6.09 -11.65
N PHE A 179 9.06 -5.01 -11.31
CA PHE A 179 9.42 -4.67 -9.92
C PHE A 179 8.41 -3.75 -9.20
N ALA A 180 7.44 -3.18 -9.92
CA ALA A 180 6.52 -2.20 -9.36
C ALA A 180 5.45 -2.82 -8.45
N ALA A 181 5.04 -4.04 -8.74
CA ALA A 181 4.04 -4.78 -7.98
C ALA A 181 4.51 -6.22 -7.71
N PRO A 182 4.54 -6.68 -6.44
CA PRO A 182 5.01 -8.02 -6.10
C PRO A 182 4.34 -9.16 -6.88
N PRO A 183 3.02 -9.15 -7.16
CA PRO A 183 2.40 -10.20 -7.95
C PRO A 183 2.94 -10.28 -9.39
N VAL A 184 3.27 -9.13 -9.97
CA VAL A 184 3.84 -9.06 -11.34
C VAL A 184 5.25 -9.61 -11.36
N LEU A 185 6.05 -9.30 -10.34
CA LEU A 185 7.40 -9.83 -10.18
C LEU A 185 7.40 -11.36 -10.15
N MET A 186 6.53 -11.96 -9.34
CA MET A 186 6.41 -13.42 -9.21
C MET A 186 6.03 -14.10 -10.53
N VAL A 187 5.12 -13.49 -11.30
CA VAL A 187 4.69 -14.02 -12.60
C VAL A 187 5.78 -13.83 -13.65
N ALA A 188 6.41 -12.65 -13.69
CA ALA A 188 7.48 -12.33 -14.62
C ALA A 188 8.68 -13.27 -14.45
N GLU A 189 9.06 -13.58 -13.22
CA GLU A 189 10.13 -14.53 -12.92
C GLU A 189 9.76 -15.96 -13.36
N ARG A 190 8.53 -16.40 -13.07
CA ARG A 190 8.07 -17.75 -13.40
C ARG A 190 7.99 -17.98 -14.91
N TRP A 191 7.67 -16.96 -15.70
CA TRP A 191 7.49 -17.05 -17.15
C TRP A 191 8.64 -16.40 -17.94
N ASP A 192 9.72 -16.02 -17.28
CA ASP A 192 10.91 -15.39 -17.86
C ASP A 192 10.57 -14.16 -18.73
N TRP A 193 9.68 -13.32 -18.20
CA TRP A 193 9.29 -12.07 -18.88
C TRP A 193 10.37 -11.01 -18.75
N ALA A 194 11.06 -10.73 -19.84
CA ALA A 194 11.99 -9.61 -19.90
C ALA A 194 11.25 -8.27 -19.86
N MET A 195 11.90 -7.23 -19.31
CA MET A 195 11.36 -5.87 -19.25
C MET A 195 10.84 -5.36 -20.61
N GLY A 196 11.55 -5.66 -21.70
CA GLY A 196 11.15 -5.26 -23.05
C GLY A 196 9.91 -5.98 -23.60
N PHE A 197 9.48 -7.06 -22.95
CA PHE A 197 8.23 -7.75 -23.30
C PHE A 197 7.02 -7.09 -22.62
N MET A 198 7.23 -6.44 -21.47
CA MET A 198 6.17 -5.83 -20.66
C MET A 198 5.83 -4.39 -21.09
N ILE A 199 6.74 -3.69 -21.77
CA ILE A 199 6.58 -2.33 -22.29
C ILE A 199 6.28 -2.38 -23.79
#